data_2516ad5a57ab97dd9d0a5f97bfada168
#
_entry.id   2516ad5a57ab97dd9d0a5f97bfada168
#
_cell.length_a   1.000
_cell.length_b   1.000
_cell.length_c   1.000
_cell.angle_alpha   90.00
_cell.angle_beta   90.00
_cell.angle_gamma   90.00
#
_symmetry.space_group_name_H-M   'P 1'
#
loop_
_entity.id
_entity.type
_entity.pdbx_description
1 polymer ?
#
loop_
_entity_poly.entity_id
_entity_poly.type
_entity_poly.pdbx_seq_one_letter_code
_entity_poly.pdbx_strand_id
1 'polypeptide(L)'
;MTSREARPAHPRWYLETLGKWENCLMLRTVVVVGTLLLGVGVVAAQQDLIKQAQTVMKGNGKNAGALGAIVKGEKPYDQATVDAALAQFEDTVKKLPTLFPASFKGHKADGDYSWSAKVWDDKAGFETHIASFSKVVTEAKAKIKDLDTLKATFPAIGKECGGCHETYRVKNG
;
A
#
# COMPACT_ATOMS: atom_id res chain seq x y z
N MET A 1 -21.80 -12.51 -81.60
CA MET A 1 -21.60 -11.07 -81.34
C MET A 1 -21.93 -10.86 -79.86
N THR A 2 -20.93 -10.86 -78.99
CA THR A 2 -21.11 -10.66 -77.52
C THR A 2 -20.52 -9.29 -77.18
N SER A 3 -21.43 -8.36 -76.87
CA SER A 3 -21.09 -7.01 -76.45
C SER A 3 -20.48 -7.08 -75.05
N ARG A 4 -19.21 -6.72 -74.90
CA ARG A 4 -18.58 -6.47 -73.58
C ARG A 4 -19.01 -5.07 -73.09
N GLU A 5 -19.83 -5.03 -72.10
CA GLU A 5 -20.12 -3.81 -71.34
C GLU A 5 -18.88 -3.39 -70.56
N ALA A 6 -18.33 -2.20 -70.88
CA ALA A 6 -17.22 -1.60 -70.14
C ALA A 6 -17.75 -1.04 -68.81
N ARG A 7 -17.22 -1.51 -67.68
CA ARG A 7 -17.48 -0.95 -66.36
C ARG A 7 -16.92 0.48 -66.28
N PRO A 8 -17.65 1.44 -65.73
CA PRO A 8 -17.12 2.79 -65.54
C PRO A 8 -15.92 2.79 -64.56
N ALA A 9 -14.81 3.40 -64.95
CA ALA A 9 -13.67 3.62 -64.10
C ALA A 9 -14.04 4.61 -62.98
N HIS A 10 -13.91 4.18 -61.75
CA HIS A 10 -14.11 5.08 -60.57
C HIS A 10 -13.11 6.21 -60.61
N PRO A 11 -13.52 7.47 -60.33
CA PRO A 11 -12.61 8.60 -60.35
C PRO A 11 -11.55 8.49 -59.26
N ARG A 12 -10.33 8.92 -59.55
CA ARG A 12 -9.12 8.79 -58.72
C ARG A 12 -9.26 9.33 -57.29
N TRP A 13 -10.12 10.36 -57.11
CA TRP A 13 -10.42 10.92 -55.79
C TRP A 13 -11.18 9.95 -54.86
N TYR A 14 -11.90 8.98 -55.38
CA TYR A 14 -12.64 8.00 -54.59
C TYR A 14 -11.71 7.01 -53.87
N LEU A 15 -10.57 6.68 -54.45
CA LEU A 15 -9.58 5.79 -53.82
C LEU A 15 -8.74 6.53 -52.76
N GLU A 16 -8.54 7.84 -52.92
CA GLU A 16 -7.80 8.63 -51.94
C GLU A 16 -8.63 8.90 -50.64
N THR A 17 -9.95 8.97 -50.76
CA THR A 17 -10.81 9.16 -49.57
C THR A 17 -10.91 7.90 -48.73
N LEU A 18 -10.93 6.71 -49.31
CA LEU A 18 -11.04 5.42 -48.58
C LEU A 18 -9.79 5.19 -47.72
N GLY A 19 -8.59 5.49 -48.17
CA GLY A 19 -7.35 5.34 -47.42
C GLY A 19 -7.24 6.26 -46.19
N LYS A 20 -7.86 7.43 -46.24
CA LYS A 20 -7.89 8.36 -45.08
C LYS A 20 -8.80 7.89 -43.95
N TRP A 21 -9.93 7.23 -44.27
CA TRP A 21 -10.86 6.74 -43.26
C TRP A 21 -10.34 5.52 -42.51
N GLU A 22 -9.64 4.61 -43.18
CA GLU A 22 -9.05 3.43 -42.57
C GLU A 22 -7.95 3.80 -41.57
N ASN A 23 -7.08 4.78 -41.91
CA ASN A 23 -6.05 5.25 -41.01
C ASN A 23 -6.62 5.98 -39.79
N CYS A 24 -7.73 6.70 -39.94
CA CYS A 24 -8.40 7.39 -38.83
C CYS A 24 -9.08 6.40 -37.88
N LEU A 25 -9.66 5.31 -38.40
CA LEU A 25 -10.28 4.25 -37.59
C LEU A 25 -9.21 3.45 -36.81
N MET A 26 -8.10 3.08 -37.46
CA MET A 26 -6.98 2.38 -36.82
C MET A 26 -6.35 3.23 -35.72
N LEU A 27 -6.13 4.51 -35.96
CA LEU A 27 -5.55 5.42 -34.95
C LEU A 27 -6.46 5.57 -33.73
N ARG A 28 -7.79 5.66 -33.94
CA ARG A 28 -8.78 5.71 -32.84
C ARG A 28 -8.80 4.42 -32.04
N THR A 29 -8.72 3.27 -32.66
CA THR A 29 -8.72 1.97 -31.99
C THR A 29 -7.44 1.77 -31.17
N VAL A 30 -6.30 2.16 -31.66
CA VAL A 30 -5.02 2.08 -30.93
C VAL A 30 -5.00 3.01 -29.73
N VAL A 31 -5.54 4.21 -29.82
CA VAL A 31 -5.64 5.17 -28.70
C VAL A 31 -6.56 4.66 -27.61
N VAL A 32 -7.73 4.09 -27.97
CA VAL A 32 -8.71 3.56 -26.99
C VAL A 32 -8.18 2.32 -26.28
N VAL A 33 -7.52 1.41 -26.99
CA VAL A 33 -6.94 0.20 -26.39
C VAL A 33 -5.72 0.55 -25.52
N GLY A 34 -4.89 1.52 -25.94
CA GLY A 34 -3.74 1.99 -25.16
C GLY A 34 -4.13 2.63 -23.83
N THR A 35 -5.21 3.41 -23.79
CA THR A 35 -5.71 4.05 -22.55
C THR A 35 -6.36 3.05 -21.59
N LEU A 36 -7.01 2.01 -22.07
CA LEU A 36 -7.59 0.95 -21.23
C LEU A 36 -6.52 0.10 -20.53
N LEU A 37 -5.40 -0.20 -21.20
CA LEU A 37 -4.32 -1.02 -20.62
C LEU A 37 -3.53 -0.27 -19.52
N LEU A 38 -3.40 1.06 -19.59
CA LEU A 38 -2.73 1.86 -18.58
C LEU A 38 -3.57 1.98 -17.29
N GLY A 39 -4.89 1.95 -17.37
CA GLY A 39 -5.78 2.06 -16.20
C GLY A 39 -5.75 0.82 -15.30
N VAL A 40 -5.62 -0.38 -15.83
CA VAL A 40 -5.65 -1.63 -15.07
C VAL A 40 -4.40 -1.80 -14.19
N GLY A 41 -3.22 -1.39 -14.68
CA GLY A 41 -1.97 -1.50 -13.94
C GLY A 41 -1.92 -0.63 -12.67
N VAL A 42 -2.50 0.56 -12.71
CA VAL A 42 -2.50 1.50 -11.56
C VAL A 42 -3.41 0.98 -10.44
N VAL A 43 -4.58 0.45 -10.77
CA VAL A 43 -5.52 -0.10 -9.76
C VAL A 43 -4.93 -1.34 -9.08
N ALA A 44 -4.29 -2.24 -9.82
CA ALA A 44 -3.65 -3.42 -9.26
C ALA A 44 -2.50 -3.05 -8.29
N ALA A 45 -1.63 -2.12 -8.68
CA ALA A 45 -0.54 -1.64 -7.83
C ALA A 45 -1.05 -0.97 -6.53
N GLN A 46 -2.16 -0.25 -6.59
CA GLN A 46 -2.79 0.37 -5.43
C GLN A 46 -3.35 -0.69 -4.46
N GLN A 47 -4.02 -1.70 -4.96
CA GLN A 47 -4.54 -2.83 -4.17
C GLN A 47 -3.41 -3.59 -3.46
N ASP A 48 -2.28 -3.78 -4.12
CA ASP A 48 -1.13 -4.47 -3.53
C ASP A 48 -0.52 -3.66 -2.37
N LEU A 49 -0.41 -2.35 -2.48
CA LEU A 49 0.06 -1.48 -1.39
C LEU A 49 -0.91 -1.48 -0.20
N ILE A 50 -2.23 -1.48 -0.43
CA ILE A 50 -3.24 -1.60 0.63
C ILE A 50 -3.05 -2.92 1.39
N LYS A 51 -2.94 -4.03 0.68
CA LYS A 51 -2.69 -5.35 1.28
C LYS A 51 -1.36 -5.39 2.02
N GLN A 52 -0.33 -4.75 1.49
CA GLN A 52 0.98 -4.65 2.14
C GLN A 52 0.88 -3.88 3.47
N ALA A 53 0.21 -2.73 3.50
CA ALA A 53 -0.01 -1.96 4.73
C ALA A 53 -0.76 -2.79 5.78
N GLN A 54 -1.83 -3.48 5.39
CA GLN A 54 -2.58 -4.37 6.27
C GLN A 54 -1.73 -5.53 6.79
N THR A 55 -0.91 -6.15 5.94
CA THR A 55 -0.04 -7.27 6.31
C THR A 55 1.01 -6.84 7.33
N VAL A 56 1.64 -5.68 7.11
CA VAL A 56 2.60 -5.08 8.04
C VAL A 56 1.95 -4.83 9.41
N MET A 57 0.74 -4.23 9.44
CA MET A 57 0.05 -3.94 10.69
C MET A 57 -0.45 -5.20 11.41
N LYS A 58 -0.92 -6.21 10.68
CA LYS A 58 -1.26 -7.53 11.26
C LYS A 58 -0.03 -8.23 11.84
N GLY A 59 1.11 -8.13 11.15
CA GLY A 59 2.40 -8.62 11.64
C GLY A 59 2.80 -7.95 12.96
N ASN A 60 2.67 -6.63 13.05
CA ASN A 60 2.90 -5.89 14.29
C ASN A 60 1.98 -6.34 15.42
N GLY A 61 0.69 -6.47 15.17
CA GLY A 61 -0.28 -6.93 16.15
C GLY A 61 0.05 -8.32 16.68
N LYS A 62 0.41 -9.26 15.80
CA LYS A 62 0.82 -10.63 16.17
C LYS A 62 2.06 -10.62 17.08
N ASN A 63 3.08 -9.85 16.69
CA ASN A 63 4.34 -9.78 17.43
C ASN A 63 4.18 -9.04 18.77
N ALA A 64 3.44 -7.94 18.80
CA ALA A 64 3.11 -7.25 20.04
C ALA A 64 2.30 -8.16 21.00
N GLY A 65 1.35 -8.95 20.47
CA GLY A 65 0.62 -9.94 21.26
C GLY A 65 1.52 -11.02 21.84
N ALA A 66 2.52 -11.49 21.07
CA ALA A 66 3.48 -12.49 21.56
C ALA A 66 4.34 -11.93 22.73
N LEU A 67 4.86 -10.69 22.58
CA LEU A 67 5.57 -10.02 23.66
C LEU A 67 4.68 -9.77 24.88
N GLY A 68 3.42 -9.34 24.66
CA GLY A 68 2.44 -9.16 25.71
C GLY A 68 2.15 -10.44 26.51
N ALA A 69 2.07 -11.59 25.85
CA ALA A 69 1.90 -12.90 26.50
C ALA A 69 3.09 -13.26 27.41
N ILE A 70 4.32 -12.93 26.97
CA ILE A 70 5.53 -13.14 27.78
C ILE A 70 5.52 -12.18 28.99
N VAL A 71 5.20 -10.90 28.77
CA VAL A 71 5.14 -9.90 29.87
C VAL A 71 4.12 -10.27 30.94
N LYS A 72 2.99 -10.85 30.55
CA LYS A 72 1.94 -11.33 31.47
C LYS A 72 2.26 -12.65 32.15
N GLY A 73 3.34 -13.34 31.75
CA GLY A 73 3.69 -14.66 32.27
C GLY A 73 2.86 -15.81 31.68
N GLU A 74 2.09 -15.58 30.62
CA GLU A 74 1.33 -16.59 29.88
C GLU A 74 2.27 -17.48 29.03
N LYS A 75 3.45 -16.97 28.73
CA LYS A 75 4.55 -17.69 28.03
C LYS A 75 5.88 -17.41 28.70
N PRO A 76 6.83 -18.36 28.69
CA PRO A 76 8.18 -18.13 29.18
C PRO A 76 8.88 -17.06 28.29
N TYR A 77 9.87 -16.39 28.88
CA TYR A 77 10.76 -15.52 28.12
C TYR A 77 11.54 -16.33 27.09
N ASP A 78 11.56 -15.83 25.87
CA ASP A 78 12.33 -16.39 24.76
C ASP A 78 12.95 -15.25 23.93
N GLN A 79 14.27 -15.17 23.92
CA GLN A 79 15.00 -14.10 23.22
C GLN A 79 14.73 -14.14 21.70
N ALA A 80 14.60 -15.33 21.10
CA ALA A 80 14.33 -15.43 19.67
C ALA A 80 12.95 -14.84 19.30
N THR A 81 11.94 -15.03 20.13
CA THR A 81 10.62 -14.38 19.98
C THR A 81 10.73 -12.85 20.10
N VAL A 82 11.52 -12.36 21.05
CA VAL A 82 11.77 -10.92 21.21
C VAL A 82 12.47 -10.34 19.99
N ASP A 83 13.54 -10.97 19.53
CA ASP A 83 14.32 -10.52 18.37
C ASP A 83 13.47 -10.51 17.09
N ALA A 84 12.64 -11.54 16.87
CA ALA A 84 11.73 -11.61 15.75
C ALA A 84 10.67 -10.48 15.77
N ALA A 85 10.15 -10.17 16.97
CA ALA A 85 9.18 -9.09 17.13
C ALA A 85 9.81 -7.72 16.85
N LEU A 86 11.00 -7.47 17.38
CA LEU A 86 11.73 -6.23 17.17
C LEU A 86 12.18 -6.05 15.71
N ALA A 87 12.57 -7.14 15.04
CA ALA A 87 12.86 -7.12 13.61
C ALA A 87 11.64 -6.75 12.77
N GLN A 88 10.45 -7.29 13.12
CA GLN A 88 9.19 -6.91 12.46
C GLN A 88 8.87 -5.42 12.65
N PHE A 89 9.06 -4.88 13.86
CA PHE A 89 8.82 -3.46 14.13
C PHE A 89 9.79 -2.56 13.37
N GLU A 90 11.06 -2.96 13.29
CA GLU A 90 12.07 -2.25 12.50
C GLU A 90 11.76 -2.25 10.99
N ASP A 91 11.32 -3.39 10.45
CA ASP A 91 10.85 -3.50 9.05
C ASP A 91 9.64 -2.59 8.81
N THR A 92 8.73 -2.52 9.77
CA THR A 92 7.58 -1.59 9.73
C THR A 92 8.03 -0.14 9.65
N VAL A 93 8.95 0.29 10.51
CA VAL A 93 9.51 1.66 10.49
C VAL A 93 10.06 2.01 9.10
N LYS A 94 10.78 1.09 8.47
CA LYS A 94 11.35 1.29 7.12
C LYS A 94 10.29 1.41 6.03
N LYS A 95 9.18 0.69 6.16
CA LYS A 95 8.10 0.63 5.15
C LYS A 95 7.08 1.76 5.28
N LEU A 96 6.79 2.20 6.50
CA LEU A 96 5.72 3.19 6.77
C LEU A 96 5.76 4.43 5.86
N PRO A 97 6.92 5.07 5.56
CA PRO A 97 6.95 6.26 4.72
C PRO A 97 6.41 6.06 3.30
N THR A 98 6.41 4.82 2.80
CA THR A 98 6.00 4.48 1.42
C THR A 98 4.67 3.76 1.33
N LEU A 99 4.11 3.29 2.46
CA LEU A 99 2.88 2.50 2.48
C LEU A 99 1.61 3.31 2.26
N PHE A 100 1.65 4.64 2.40
CA PHE A 100 0.49 5.52 2.30
C PHE A 100 0.70 6.62 1.25
N PRO A 101 0.74 6.28 -0.05
CA PRO A 101 0.88 7.26 -1.11
C PRO A 101 -0.34 8.19 -1.16
N ALA A 102 -0.17 9.39 -1.73
CA ALA A 102 -1.25 10.38 -1.83
C ALA A 102 -2.50 9.85 -2.58
N SER A 103 -2.32 8.86 -3.45
CA SER A 103 -3.42 8.20 -4.17
C SER A 103 -4.38 7.42 -3.24
N PHE A 104 -4.00 7.15 -1.99
CA PHE A 104 -4.87 6.49 -1.01
C PHE A 104 -5.84 7.47 -0.32
N LYS A 105 -5.62 8.77 -0.43
CA LYS A 105 -6.50 9.76 0.18
C LYS A 105 -7.91 9.63 -0.40
N GLY A 106 -8.90 9.46 0.48
CA GLY A 106 -10.29 9.21 0.08
C GLY A 106 -10.66 7.74 -0.20
N HIS A 107 -9.69 6.81 -0.20
CA HIS A 107 -9.97 5.38 -0.27
C HIS A 107 -10.03 4.78 1.13
N LYS A 108 -10.83 3.72 1.27
CA LYS A 108 -10.90 2.92 2.50
C LYS A 108 -10.24 1.57 2.26
N ALA A 109 -9.54 1.07 3.28
CA ALA A 109 -9.10 -0.32 3.29
C ALA A 109 -10.27 -1.25 3.65
N ASP A 110 -10.24 -2.47 3.15
CA ASP A 110 -11.18 -3.51 3.54
C ASP A 110 -10.92 -3.96 4.99
N GLY A 111 -11.98 -4.42 5.68
CA GLY A 111 -11.91 -4.92 7.05
C GLY A 111 -12.30 -3.87 8.09
N ASP A 112 -11.96 -4.13 9.37
CA ASP A 112 -12.47 -3.37 10.51
C ASP A 112 -11.89 -1.95 10.63
N TYR A 113 -10.72 -1.71 10.05
CA TYR A 113 -9.97 -0.47 10.17
C TYR A 113 -9.40 0.03 8.86
N SER A 114 -9.34 1.34 8.73
CA SER A 114 -8.70 2.07 7.65
C SER A 114 -7.82 3.19 8.21
N TRP A 115 -7.21 3.95 7.34
CA TRP A 115 -6.46 5.16 7.66
C TRP A 115 -7.36 6.38 7.73
N SER A 116 -7.00 7.35 8.56
CA SER A 116 -7.63 8.66 8.60
C SER A 116 -7.03 9.58 7.52
N ALA A 117 -7.78 10.58 7.07
CA ALA A 117 -7.26 11.60 6.15
C ALA A 117 -6.03 12.34 6.72
N LYS A 118 -5.86 12.35 8.05
CA LYS A 118 -4.73 12.99 8.73
C LYS A 118 -3.37 12.41 8.34
N VAL A 119 -3.30 11.18 7.80
CA VAL A 119 -2.05 10.63 7.25
C VAL A 119 -1.43 11.60 6.22
N TRP A 120 -2.26 12.32 5.45
CA TRP A 120 -1.81 13.27 4.43
C TRP A 120 -1.99 14.73 4.84
N ASP A 121 -3.04 15.04 5.63
CA ASP A 121 -3.36 16.40 6.04
C ASP A 121 -2.45 16.89 7.17
N ASP A 122 -1.90 15.96 7.97
CA ASP A 122 -0.92 16.19 9.03
C ASP A 122 0.32 15.32 8.80
N LYS A 123 0.95 15.48 7.65
CA LYS A 123 2.11 14.68 7.26
C LYS A 123 3.27 14.81 8.24
N ALA A 124 3.52 16.01 8.76
CA ALA A 124 4.60 16.25 9.71
C ALA A 124 4.36 15.52 11.04
N GLY A 125 3.11 15.51 11.55
CA GLY A 125 2.74 14.73 12.72
C GLY A 125 2.88 13.22 12.48
N PHE A 126 2.45 12.73 11.30
CA PHE A 126 2.60 11.33 10.93
C PHE A 126 4.07 10.89 10.89
N GLU A 127 4.95 11.69 10.26
CA GLU A 127 6.40 11.44 10.21
C GLU A 127 7.04 11.49 11.61
N THR A 128 6.56 12.38 12.47
CA THR A 128 7.01 12.46 13.88
C THR A 128 6.69 11.16 14.64
N HIS A 129 5.49 10.59 14.46
CA HIS A 129 5.16 9.29 15.06
C HIS A 129 6.02 8.15 14.52
N ILE A 130 6.35 8.15 13.23
CA ILE A 130 7.28 7.15 12.66
C ILE A 130 8.66 7.28 13.30
N ALA A 131 9.18 8.49 13.43
CA ALA A 131 10.49 8.75 14.03
C ALA A 131 10.52 8.35 15.52
N SER A 132 9.46 8.66 16.27
CA SER A 132 9.32 8.26 17.67
C SER A 132 9.28 6.74 17.84
N PHE A 133 8.48 6.06 17.01
CA PHE A 133 8.44 4.59 17.01
C PHE A 133 9.81 3.99 16.64
N SER A 134 10.50 4.54 15.64
CA SER A 134 11.87 4.13 15.28
C SER A 134 12.82 4.20 16.46
N LYS A 135 12.80 5.31 17.19
CA LYS A 135 13.65 5.52 18.38
C LYS A 135 13.35 4.46 19.44
N VAL A 136 12.09 4.26 19.78
CA VAL A 136 11.69 3.27 20.81
C VAL A 136 12.06 1.84 20.40
N VAL A 137 11.90 1.46 19.13
CA VAL A 137 12.33 0.14 18.64
C VAL A 137 13.83 -0.03 18.73
N THR A 138 14.62 0.99 18.36
CA THR A 138 16.09 0.97 18.45
C THR A 138 16.54 0.81 19.90
N GLU A 139 15.94 1.57 20.83
CA GLU A 139 16.22 1.46 22.25
C GLU A 139 15.83 0.09 22.81
N ALA A 140 14.69 -0.47 22.41
CA ALA A 140 14.24 -1.79 22.82
C ALA A 140 15.23 -2.88 22.39
N LYS A 141 15.73 -2.83 21.15
CA LYS A 141 16.76 -3.76 20.66
C LYS A 141 18.05 -3.72 21.48
N ALA A 142 18.44 -2.54 21.94
CA ALA A 142 19.64 -2.39 22.78
C ALA A 142 19.42 -2.89 24.21
N LYS A 143 18.23 -2.67 24.78
CA LYS A 143 17.94 -2.85 26.21
C LYS A 143 17.40 -4.23 26.57
N ILE A 144 16.56 -4.87 25.71
CA ILE A 144 15.89 -6.11 26.07
C ILE A 144 16.84 -7.30 25.97
N LYS A 145 17.15 -7.92 27.11
CA LYS A 145 18.03 -9.08 27.23
C LYS A 145 17.44 -10.19 28.11
N ASP A 146 16.38 -9.89 28.83
CA ASP A 146 15.70 -10.76 29.78
C ASP A 146 14.26 -10.31 30.00
N LEU A 147 13.51 -11.05 30.83
CA LEU A 147 12.11 -10.75 31.13
C LEU A 147 11.92 -9.40 31.81
N ASP A 148 12.82 -9.01 32.69
CA ASP A 148 12.67 -7.77 33.46
C ASP A 148 12.89 -6.54 32.56
N THR A 149 13.89 -6.59 31.70
CA THR A 149 14.13 -5.54 30.71
C THR A 149 13.04 -5.50 29.63
N LEU A 150 12.44 -6.64 29.27
CA LEU A 150 11.24 -6.66 28.41
C LEU A 150 10.06 -5.99 29.08
N LYS A 151 9.75 -6.34 30.34
CA LYS A 151 8.66 -5.72 31.12
C LYS A 151 8.82 -4.21 31.27
N ALA A 152 10.04 -3.76 31.47
CA ALA A 152 10.35 -2.33 31.60
C ALA A 152 10.22 -1.56 30.27
N THR A 153 10.50 -2.21 29.13
CA THR A 153 10.63 -1.53 27.82
C THR A 153 9.34 -1.65 26.99
N PHE A 154 8.63 -2.77 27.05
CA PHE A 154 7.46 -3.05 26.22
C PHE A 154 6.33 -2.02 26.29
N PRO A 155 6.01 -1.41 27.47
CA PRO A 155 5.00 -0.36 27.55
C PRO A 155 5.26 0.85 26.64
N ALA A 156 6.53 1.22 26.44
CA ALA A 156 6.90 2.31 25.54
C ALA A 156 6.56 1.98 24.08
N ILE A 157 6.79 0.74 23.63
CA ILE A 157 6.40 0.28 22.29
C ILE A 157 4.86 0.37 22.15
N GLY A 158 4.12 -0.10 23.14
CA GLY A 158 2.66 -0.06 23.15
C GLY A 158 2.11 1.37 23.05
N LYS A 159 2.74 2.31 23.76
CA LYS A 159 2.38 3.73 23.74
C LYS A 159 2.52 4.34 22.35
N GLU A 160 3.62 4.05 21.63
CA GLU A 160 3.81 4.55 20.26
C GLU A 160 2.78 3.96 19.29
N CYS A 161 2.48 2.66 19.41
CA CYS A 161 1.41 2.04 18.62
C CYS A 161 0.05 2.71 18.87
N GLY A 162 -0.31 2.90 20.13
CA GLY A 162 -1.59 3.51 20.54
C GLY A 162 -1.71 4.95 20.07
N GLY A 163 -0.70 5.78 20.32
CA GLY A 163 -0.72 7.20 19.96
C GLY A 163 -0.85 7.46 18.47
N CYS A 164 -0.11 6.68 17.65
CA CYS A 164 -0.26 6.74 16.20
C CYS A 164 -1.67 6.31 15.75
N HIS A 165 -2.18 5.19 16.26
CA HIS A 165 -3.48 4.65 15.90
C HIS A 165 -4.65 5.54 16.34
N GLU A 166 -4.54 6.27 17.43
CA GLU A 166 -5.56 7.23 17.89
C GLU A 166 -5.79 8.33 16.86
N THR A 167 -4.75 8.79 16.19
CA THR A 167 -4.80 9.93 15.26
C THR A 167 -4.99 9.49 13.81
N TYR A 168 -4.28 8.45 13.37
CA TYR A 168 -4.12 8.09 11.95
C TYR A 168 -4.88 6.83 11.53
N ARG A 169 -5.53 6.11 12.45
CA ARG A 169 -6.40 4.98 12.18
C ARG A 169 -7.86 5.31 12.48
N VAL A 170 -8.78 4.84 11.63
CA VAL A 170 -10.22 4.94 11.86
C VAL A 170 -10.86 3.55 11.80
N LYS A 171 -11.93 3.35 12.57
CA LYS A 171 -12.75 2.16 12.48
C LYS A 171 -13.71 2.33 11.31
N ASN A 172 -13.80 1.31 10.46
CA ASN A 172 -14.83 1.25 9.43
C ASN A 172 -16.18 1.01 10.11
N GLY A 173 -17.19 1.80 9.69
CA GLY A 173 -18.57 1.65 10.18
C GLY A 173 -19.27 0.49 9.51
#